data_cf9a4b723d2610e28cf609a9ec5e4cfe
#
_entry.id   cf9a4b723d2610e28cf609a9ec5e4cfe
#
_cell.length_a   1.000
_cell.length_b   1.000
_cell.length_c   1.000
_cell.angle_alpha   90.00
_cell.angle_beta   90.00
_cell.angle_gamma   90.00
#
_symmetry.space_group_name_H-M   'P 1'
#
loop_
_entity.id
_entity.type
_entity.pdbx_description
1 polymer ?
#
loop_
_entity_poly.entity_id
_entity_poly.type
_entity_poly.pdbx_seq_one_letter_code
_entity_poly.pdbx_strand_id
1 'polypeptide(L)'
;MEQAIKILIVEDNVIIADDMQSMLEEIGYEIVDNVIVYEQAEEVLKNNHVDLVLIDIILASDKTGIDLGKHIRENYNIPFIFVTSNSDRATVENAKTVKPNGYLVKPFEQQDLYTSIEIALSNFDYSTKEGGQEHPEDEEGVVSNSVLKDSIFVKKQHLYYRIQFGDIQFIKADNVYLEVNTIDKKFLVRSPLKDYLEKLPKNKFYRAHKSYIVNVDHIDAINSKDIMINNTLIPISKDFKEFIISAMNS
;
A
#
# COMPACT_ATOMS: atom_id res chain seq x y z
N MET A 1 18.86 15.48 17.27
CA MET A 1 18.14 14.28 17.69
C MET A 1 16.81 14.34 16.96
N GLU A 2 16.52 13.38 16.08
CA GLU A 2 15.19 13.26 15.50
C GLU A 2 14.20 12.98 16.63
N GLN A 3 13.10 13.70 16.64
CA GLN A 3 12.05 13.54 17.64
C GLN A 3 11.31 12.25 17.33
N ALA A 4 11.08 11.38 18.32
CA ALA A 4 10.33 10.16 18.11
C ALA A 4 8.91 10.48 17.62
N ILE A 5 8.41 9.71 16.66
CA ILE A 5 7.04 9.83 16.14
C ILE A 5 6.08 9.38 17.23
N LYS A 6 5.06 10.21 17.50
CA LYS A 6 4.08 10.03 18.55
C LYS A 6 2.78 9.43 18.02
N ILE A 7 2.45 8.25 18.51
CA ILE A 7 1.31 7.46 18.04
C ILE A 7 0.24 7.32 19.11
N LEU A 8 -1.01 7.56 18.73
CA LEU A 8 -2.19 7.23 19.53
C LEU A 8 -2.78 5.90 19.03
N ILE A 9 -3.04 4.97 19.96
CA ILE A 9 -3.71 3.70 19.67
C ILE A 9 -5.16 3.79 20.18
N VAL A 10 -6.11 3.41 19.32
CA VAL A 10 -7.54 3.35 19.63
C VAL A 10 -8.05 1.94 19.29
N GLU A 11 -8.13 1.10 20.30
CA GLU A 11 -8.40 -0.34 20.21
C GLU A 11 -9.11 -0.81 21.48
N ASP A 12 -10.31 -1.37 21.37
CA ASP A 12 -11.10 -1.83 22.53
C ASP A 12 -10.64 -3.19 23.08
N ASN A 13 -9.89 -3.96 22.29
CA ASN A 13 -9.27 -5.19 22.77
C ASN A 13 -7.90 -4.90 23.40
N VAL A 14 -7.86 -4.88 24.72
CA VAL A 14 -6.65 -4.56 25.51
C VAL A 14 -5.44 -5.43 25.13
N ILE A 15 -5.65 -6.72 24.81
CA ILE A 15 -4.54 -7.62 24.43
C ILE A 15 -3.92 -7.18 23.10
N ILE A 16 -4.75 -6.84 22.11
CA ILE A 16 -4.27 -6.36 20.80
C ILE A 16 -3.59 -5.00 20.95
N ALA A 17 -4.16 -4.14 21.78
CA ALA A 17 -3.60 -2.83 22.07
C ALA A 17 -2.22 -2.91 22.72
N ASP A 18 -2.04 -3.77 23.74
CA ASP A 18 -0.77 -4.00 24.42
C ASP A 18 0.28 -4.62 23.47
N ASP A 19 -0.13 -5.56 22.61
CA ASP A 19 0.74 -6.13 21.58
C ASP A 19 1.20 -5.06 20.59
N MET A 20 0.28 -4.20 20.08
CA MET A 20 0.64 -3.08 19.21
C MET A 20 1.61 -2.13 19.89
N GLN A 21 1.31 -1.72 21.12
CA GLN A 21 2.19 -0.84 21.89
C GLN A 21 3.58 -1.42 22.02
N SER A 22 3.71 -2.69 22.43
CA SER A 22 5.00 -3.36 22.59
C SER A 22 5.79 -3.40 21.28
N MET A 23 5.13 -3.74 20.16
CA MET A 23 5.75 -3.76 18.83
C MET A 23 6.26 -2.37 18.40
N LEU A 24 5.48 -1.32 18.69
CA LEU A 24 5.80 0.05 18.30
C LEU A 24 6.96 0.63 19.14
N GLU A 25 6.95 0.40 20.44
CA GLU A 25 8.04 0.81 21.34
C GLU A 25 9.38 0.12 20.97
N GLU A 26 9.35 -1.17 20.62
CA GLU A 26 10.54 -1.89 20.15
C GLU A 26 11.12 -1.30 18.83
N ILE A 27 10.29 -0.72 17.98
CA ILE A 27 10.72 -0.07 16.73
C ILE A 27 11.26 1.34 17.00
N GLY A 28 10.91 1.94 18.15
CA GLY A 28 11.36 3.28 18.56
C GLY A 28 10.32 4.40 18.40
N TYR A 29 9.04 4.06 18.24
CA TYR A 29 7.94 5.02 18.30
C TYR A 29 7.57 5.34 19.76
N GLU A 30 7.03 6.53 20.00
CA GLU A 30 6.50 6.96 21.29
C GLU A 30 4.98 6.78 21.31
N ILE A 31 4.44 6.05 22.28
CA ILE A 31 2.98 5.89 22.43
C ILE A 31 2.47 6.99 23.35
N VAL A 32 1.59 7.84 22.79
CA VAL A 32 0.97 8.95 23.53
C VAL A 32 -0.03 8.42 24.54
N ASP A 33 -0.88 7.51 24.09
CA ASP A 33 -1.87 6.83 24.92
C ASP A 33 -2.42 5.59 24.18
N ASN A 34 -3.08 4.71 24.94
CA ASN A 34 -3.79 3.55 24.48
C ASN A 34 -5.21 3.60 25.01
N VAL A 35 -6.18 3.94 24.14
CA VAL A 35 -7.54 4.24 24.51
C VAL A 35 -8.54 3.29 23.84
N ILE A 36 -9.68 3.06 24.48
CA ILE A 36 -10.62 2.00 24.09
C ILE A 36 -11.93 2.53 23.47
N VAL A 37 -12.18 3.85 23.59
CA VAL A 37 -13.42 4.47 23.07
C VAL A 37 -13.12 5.82 22.40
N TYR A 38 -14.07 6.24 21.56
CA TYR A 38 -14.00 7.50 20.81
C TYR A 38 -13.74 8.71 21.69
N GLU A 39 -14.44 8.86 22.82
CA GLU A 39 -14.40 10.04 23.69
C GLU A 39 -13.01 10.24 24.31
N GLN A 40 -12.35 9.13 24.67
CA GLN A 40 -10.97 9.19 25.18
C GLN A 40 -9.99 9.62 24.09
N ALA A 41 -10.15 9.09 22.88
CA ALA A 41 -9.31 9.48 21.74
C ALA A 41 -9.47 10.99 21.44
N GLU A 42 -10.69 11.52 21.47
CA GLU A 42 -10.95 12.94 21.29
C GLU A 42 -10.27 13.79 22.37
N GLU A 43 -10.30 13.36 23.62
CA GLU A 43 -9.63 14.04 24.73
C GLU A 43 -8.11 14.07 24.57
N VAL A 44 -7.51 12.93 24.18
CA VAL A 44 -6.06 12.83 23.91
C VAL A 44 -5.66 13.74 22.77
N LEU A 45 -6.39 13.73 21.65
CA LEU A 45 -6.13 14.57 20.49
C LEU A 45 -6.21 16.07 20.78
N LYS A 46 -7.07 16.48 21.72
CA LYS A 46 -7.19 17.88 22.16
C LYS A 46 -6.02 18.35 23.02
N ASN A 47 -5.46 17.45 23.83
CA ASN A 47 -4.51 17.81 24.89
C ASN A 47 -3.06 17.44 24.57
N ASN A 48 -2.82 16.61 23.56
CA ASN A 48 -1.49 16.08 23.25
C ASN A 48 -1.13 16.30 21.78
N HIS A 49 0.16 16.33 21.50
CA HIS A 49 0.66 16.25 20.14
C HIS A 49 0.70 14.79 19.70
N VAL A 50 0.04 14.50 18.59
CA VAL A 50 -0.03 13.15 17.98
C VAL A 50 0.39 13.29 16.52
N ASP A 51 1.31 12.44 16.07
CA ASP A 51 1.81 12.41 14.68
C ASP A 51 1.04 11.42 13.81
N LEU A 52 0.48 10.36 14.41
CA LEU A 52 -0.30 9.33 13.71
C LEU A 52 -1.29 8.65 14.66
N VAL A 53 -2.46 8.24 14.14
CA VAL A 53 -3.46 7.48 14.91
C VAL A 53 -3.68 6.11 14.28
N LEU A 54 -3.61 5.05 15.09
CA LEU A 54 -4.05 3.70 14.76
C LEU A 54 -5.45 3.49 15.32
N ILE A 55 -6.42 3.12 14.49
CA ILE A 55 -7.83 3.08 14.87
C ILE A 55 -8.44 1.73 14.49
N ASP A 56 -8.93 0.96 15.48
CA ASP A 56 -9.84 -0.14 15.13
C ASP A 56 -11.13 0.42 14.53
N ILE A 57 -11.56 -0.19 13.43
CA ILE A 57 -12.81 0.17 12.76
C ILE A 57 -14.01 -0.10 13.67
N ILE A 58 -13.97 -1.21 14.42
CA ILE A 58 -15.07 -1.65 15.30
C ILE A 58 -14.63 -1.39 16.74
N LEU A 59 -15.26 -0.42 17.40
CA LEU A 59 -15.06 -0.13 18.81
C LEU A 59 -16.30 -0.56 19.60
N ALA A 60 -16.11 -1.02 20.83
CA ALA A 60 -17.20 -1.38 21.76
C ALA A 60 -17.87 -0.14 22.37
N SER A 61 -18.29 0.81 21.52
CA SER A 61 -18.93 2.06 21.92
C SER A 61 -20.03 2.46 20.92
N ASP A 62 -20.85 3.47 21.27
CA ASP A 62 -21.90 3.99 20.37
C ASP A 62 -21.32 4.59 19.06
N LYS A 63 -20.10 5.14 19.13
CA LYS A 63 -19.36 5.65 17.99
C LYS A 63 -18.30 4.67 17.54
N THR A 64 -18.17 4.53 16.24
CA THR A 64 -17.23 3.61 15.59
C THR A 64 -15.86 4.26 15.34
N GLY A 65 -14.86 3.46 15.02
CA GLY A 65 -13.58 3.98 14.53
C GLY A 65 -13.71 4.80 13.25
N ILE A 66 -14.72 4.51 12.41
CA ILE A 66 -15.01 5.32 11.21
C ILE A 66 -15.46 6.73 11.60
N ASP A 67 -16.30 6.87 12.63
CA ASP A 67 -16.73 8.17 13.13
C ASP A 67 -15.53 8.97 13.67
N LEU A 68 -14.58 8.30 14.33
CA LEU A 68 -13.34 8.93 14.79
C LEU A 68 -12.46 9.35 13.60
N GLY A 69 -12.29 8.49 12.61
CA GLY A 69 -11.53 8.81 11.39
C GLY A 69 -12.11 10.03 10.66
N LYS A 70 -13.44 10.12 10.57
CA LYS A 70 -14.12 11.30 10.03
C LYS A 70 -13.84 12.56 10.84
N HIS A 71 -13.94 12.46 12.16
CA HIS A 71 -13.66 13.57 13.08
C HIS A 71 -12.20 14.06 12.94
N ILE A 72 -11.23 13.14 12.86
CA ILE A 72 -9.82 13.47 12.65
C ILE A 72 -9.64 14.20 11.31
N ARG A 73 -10.27 13.71 10.25
CA ARG A 73 -10.15 14.30 8.91
C ARG A 73 -10.73 15.72 8.85
N GLU A 74 -11.80 15.99 9.59
CA GLU A 74 -12.49 17.29 9.60
C GLU A 74 -11.82 18.34 10.52
N ASN A 75 -11.17 17.90 11.59
CA ASN A 75 -10.71 18.81 12.66
C ASN A 75 -9.19 18.81 12.87
N TYR A 76 -8.47 17.79 12.40
CA TYR A 76 -7.04 17.63 12.63
C TYR A 76 -6.31 17.32 11.32
N ASN A 77 -5.12 17.85 11.19
CA ASN A 77 -4.23 17.53 10.07
C ASN A 77 -3.24 16.43 10.49
N ILE A 78 -3.78 15.25 10.82
CA ILE A 78 -3.03 14.10 11.33
C ILE A 78 -3.36 12.87 10.47
N PRO A 79 -2.37 12.07 10.02
CA PRO A 79 -2.61 10.82 9.32
C PRO A 79 -3.18 9.77 10.28
N PHE A 80 -4.03 8.88 9.76
CA PHE A 80 -4.53 7.74 10.50
C PHE A 80 -4.62 6.48 9.65
N ILE A 81 -4.48 5.34 10.31
CA ILE A 81 -4.55 4.00 9.73
C ILE A 81 -5.69 3.25 10.39
N PHE A 82 -6.55 2.62 9.61
CA PHE A 82 -7.52 1.68 10.16
C PHE A 82 -6.89 0.31 10.40
N VAL A 83 -7.11 -0.21 11.59
CA VAL A 83 -6.80 -1.60 11.97
C VAL A 83 -8.10 -2.40 11.90
N THR A 84 -8.13 -3.54 11.20
CA THR A 84 -9.39 -4.26 10.95
C THR A 84 -9.19 -5.76 10.92
N SER A 85 -10.15 -6.50 11.48
CA SER A 85 -10.30 -7.94 11.21
C SER A 85 -11.03 -8.12 9.87
N ASN A 86 -10.45 -8.81 8.92
CA ASN A 86 -10.85 -8.98 7.50
C ASN A 86 -12.27 -9.57 7.28
N SER A 87 -13.22 -9.29 8.13
CA SER A 87 -14.49 -10.06 8.20
C SER A 87 -15.72 -9.38 7.58
N ASP A 88 -15.66 -8.09 7.20
CA ASP A 88 -16.82 -7.42 6.62
C ASP A 88 -16.49 -6.42 5.51
N ARG A 89 -16.84 -6.83 4.27
CA ARG A 89 -16.63 -6.02 3.06
C ARG A 89 -17.41 -4.69 3.12
N ALA A 90 -18.59 -4.67 3.75
CA ALA A 90 -19.40 -3.47 3.87
C ALA A 90 -18.76 -2.43 4.79
N THR A 91 -18.14 -2.86 5.88
CA THR A 91 -17.41 -1.99 6.83
C THR A 91 -16.19 -1.37 6.16
N VAL A 92 -15.46 -2.15 5.34
CA VAL A 92 -14.30 -1.62 4.58
C VAL A 92 -14.74 -0.60 3.53
N GLU A 93 -15.85 -0.81 2.84
CA GLU A 93 -16.38 0.16 1.87
C GLU A 93 -16.78 1.48 2.55
N ASN A 94 -17.41 1.42 3.73
CA ASN A 94 -17.74 2.62 4.50
C ASN A 94 -16.47 3.34 5.00
N ALA A 95 -15.45 2.60 5.44
CA ALA A 95 -14.18 3.15 5.91
C ALA A 95 -13.41 3.90 4.81
N LYS A 96 -13.57 3.52 3.53
CA LYS A 96 -12.97 4.23 2.39
C LYS A 96 -13.46 5.67 2.25
N THR A 97 -14.72 5.94 2.63
CA THR A 97 -15.32 7.28 2.47
C THR A 97 -14.60 8.37 3.26
N VAL A 98 -13.95 8.01 4.36
CA VAL A 98 -13.20 8.94 5.22
C VAL A 98 -11.73 9.10 4.80
N LYS A 99 -11.31 8.43 3.71
CA LYS A 99 -9.97 8.54 3.11
C LYS A 99 -8.83 8.32 4.12
N PRO A 100 -8.72 7.16 4.79
CA PRO A 100 -7.61 6.87 5.68
C PRO A 100 -6.27 6.86 4.93
N ASN A 101 -5.17 7.05 5.64
CA ASN A 101 -3.83 7.01 5.07
C ASN A 101 -3.29 5.58 4.90
N GLY A 102 -3.96 4.59 5.50
CA GLY A 102 -3.63 3.18 5.36
C GLY A 102 -4.65 2.26 6.00
N TYR A 103 -4.46 0.96 5.75
CA TYR A 103 -5.20 -0.13 6.39
C TYR A 103 -4.23 -1.19 6.87
N LEU A 104 -4.44 -1.72 8.08
CA LEU A 104 -3.72 -2.86 8.66
C LEU A 104 -4.72 -3.96 8.98
N VAL A 105 -4.48 -5.16 8.48
CA VAL A 105 -5.40 -6.30 8.65
C VAL A 105 -4.90 -7.22 9.77
N LYS A 106 -5.75 -7.50 10.74
CA LYS A 106 -5.49 -8.45 11.83
C LYS A 106 -5.64 -9.91 11.31
N PRO A 107 -4.77 -10.86 11.70
CA PRO A 107 -3.57 -10.67 12.51
C PRO A 107 -2.42 -10.08 11.69
N PHE A 108 -1.58 -9.28 12.32
CA PHE A 108 -0.42 -8.64 11.71
C PHE A 108 0.85 -8.90 12.53
N GLU A 109 1.99 -8.80 11.88
CA GLU A 109 3.30 -8.84 12.50
C GLU A 109 3.86 -7.41 12.69
N GLN A 110 4.86 -7.26 13.57
CA GLN A 110 5.56 -5.99 13.82
C GLN A 110 5.97 -5.27 12.51
N GLN A 111 6.42 -6.05 11.52
CA GLN A 111 6.85 -5.53 10.23
C GLN A 111 5.69 -4.95 9.40
N ASP A 112 4.49 -5.53 9.48
CA ASP A 112 3.32 -5.03 8.78
C ASP A 112 2.87 -3.69 9.38
N LEU A 113 2.93 -3.59 10.71
CA LEU A 113 2.65 -2.39 11.47
C LEU A 113 3.62 -1.26 11.11
N TYR A 114 4.94 -1.52 11.16
CA TYR A 114 5.97 -0.57 10.75
C TYR A 114 5.75 -0.05 9.32
N THR A 115 5.54 -0.96 8.38
CA THR A 115 5.36 -0.60 6.97
C THR A 115 4.14 0.26 6.74
N SER A 116 3.02 -0.09 7.39
CA SER A 116 1.78 0.68 7.25
C SER A 116 1.96 2.11 7.77
N ILE A 117 2.70 2.29 8.87
CA ILE A 117 3.01 3.59 9.45
C ILE A 117 3.90 4.43 8.51
N GLU A 118 5.01 3.86 8.04
CA GLU A 118 5.93 4.57 7.14
C GLU A 118 5.24 5.04 5.85
N ILE A 119 4.39 4.17 5.28
CA ILE A 119 3.59 4.52 4.10
C ILE A 119 2.61 5.66 4.40
N ALA A 120 1.90 5.58 5.54
CA ALA A 120 0.92 6.59 5.91
C ALA A 120 1.54 7.96 6.14
N LEU A 121 2.67 8.02 6.85
CA LEU A 121 3.42 9.26 7.10
C LEU A 121 3.97 9.85 5.80
N SER A 122 4.60 9.02 4.95
CA SER A 122 5.12 9.45 3.65
C SER A 122 4.03 10.03 2.74
N ASN A 123 2.87 9.37 2.67
CA ASN A 123 1.74 9.82 1.87
C ASN A 123 1.16 11.14 2.39
N PHE A 124 1.17 11.33 3.70
CA PHE A 124 0.65 12.53 4.35
C PHE A 124 1.55 13.74 4.09
N ASP A 125 2.86 13.60 4.22
CA ASP A 125 3.85 14.65 3.95
C ASP A 125 3.77 15.18 2.51
N TYR A 126 3.50 14.31 1.54
CA TYR A 126 3.31 14.70 0.14
C TYR A 126 2.06 15.55 -0.07
N SER A 127 0.95 15.20 0.58
CA SER A 127 -0.31 15.92 0.43
C SER A 127 -0.28 17.33 1.06
N THR A 128 0.59 17.55 2.03
CA THR A 128 0.77 18.87 2.68
C THR A 128 1.72 19.81 1.95
N LYS A 129 2.64 19.27 1.12
CA LYS A 129 3.63 20.07 0.36
C LYS A 129 3.13 20.56 -0.99
N GLU A 130 2.12 19.91 -1.56
CA GLU A 130 1.43 20.39 -2.77
C GLU A 130 0.19 21.21 -2.38
N GLY A 131 0.42 22.49 -2.06
CA GLY A 131 -0.64 23.46 -1.83
C GLY A 131 -1.57 23.60 -3.04
N GLY A 132 -2.76 23.08 -2.93
CA GLY A 132 -3.97 23.52 -3.62
C GLY A 132 -3.92 23.63 -5.13
N GLN A 133 -4.25 22.55 -5.82
CA GLN A 133 -5.05 22.62 -7.05
C GLN A 133 -6.11 21.52 -7.01
N GLU A 134 -7.35 21.97 -6.89
CA GLU A 134 -8.53 21.13 -7.07
C GLU A 134 -8.53 20.59 -8.52
N HIS A 135 -8.55 19.28 -8.67
CA HIS A 135 -8.95 18.64 -9.91
C HIS A 135 -10.33 18.01 -9.73
N PRO A 136 -11.21 18.17 -10.76
CA PRO A 136 -12.63 17.85 -10.65
C PRO A 136 -12.87 16.35 -10.45
N GLU A 137 -13.99 16.10 -9.79
CA GLU A 137 -14.63 14.81 -9.61
C GLU A 137 -14.75 14.05 -10.94
N ASP A 138 -14.38 12.76 -10.91
CA ASP A 138 -15.20 11.72 -11.55
C ASP A 138 -14.63 10.32 -11.26
N GLU A 139 -15.56 9.47 -10.78
CA GLU A 139 -15.73 8.02 -10.90
C GLU A 139 -14.94 7.06 -10.05
N GLU A 140 -15.75 6.41 -9.20
CA GLU A 140 -15.77 5.02 -8.69
C GLU A 140 -14.47 4.23 -8.46
N GLY A 141 -14.21 4.01 -7.16
CA GLY A 141 -13.91 2.66 -6.67
C GLY A 141 -12.53 2.11 -6.90
N VAL A 142 -11.50 2.80 -6.46
CA VAL A 142 -10.24 2.17 -5.96
C VAL A 142 -9.59 3.19 -5.04
N VAL A 143 -9.04 2.74 -3.88
CA VAL A 143 -8.20 3.58 -3.04
C VAL A 143 -7.09 4.16 -3.93
N SER A 144 -7.27 5.39 -4.39
CA SER A 144 -6.33 6.07 -5.25
C SER A 144 -5.18 6.59 -4.39
N ASN A 145 -4.20 5.76 -4.14
CA ASN A 145 -2.90 6.19 -3.70
C ASN A 145 -2.21 6.91 -4.86
N SER A 146 -2.36 8.22 -4.94
CA SER A 146 -1.68 9.02 -5.96
C SER A 146 -0.15 8.88 -5.92
N VAL A 147 0.41 8.45 -4.79
CA VAL A 147 1.85 8.12 -4.63
C VAL A 147 2.18 6.72 -5.15
N LEU A 148 1.20 5.80 -5.23
CA LEU A 148 1.39 4.46 -5.78
C LEU A 148 1.05 4.37 -7.28
N LYS A 149 0.65 5.45 -7.94
CA LYS A 149 0.37 5.42 -9.38
C LYS A 149 1.56 4.95 -10.21
N ASP A 150 2.79 5.15 -9.72
CA ASP A 150 4.01 4.87 -10.46
C ASP A 150 4.94 3.85 -9.79
N SER A 151 4.55 3.23 -8.66
CA SER A 151 5.43 2.33 -7.91
C SER A 151 4.71 1.27 -7.09
N ILE A 152 5.43 0.18 -6.78
CA ILE A 152 5.03 -0.86 -5.82
C ILE A 152 6.08 -0.98 -4.72
N PHE A 153 5.68 -1.51 -3.57
CA PHE A 153 6.61 -1.89 -2.51
C PHE A 153 6.84 -3.40 -2.51
N VAL A 154 8.12 -3.79 -2.46
CA VAL A 154 8.54 -5.18 -2.40
C VAL A 154 9.35 -5.41 -1.13
N LYS A 155 8.93 -6.36 -0.30
CA LYS A 155 9.65 -6.76 0.91
C LYS A 155 10.87 -7.59 0.54
N LYS A 156 12.05 -7.20 1.04
CA LYS A 156 13.28 -8.00 0.95
C LYS A 156 13.99 -7.97 2.30
N GLN A 157 14.09 -9.12 2.97
CA GLN A 157 14.53 -9.25 4.35
C GLN A 157 13.61 -8.44 5.28
N HIS A 158 14.14 -7.42 5.97
CA HIS A 158 13.41 -6.56 6.90
C HIS A 158 13.05 -5.18 6.32
N LEU A 159 13.33 -4.94 5.01
CA LEU A 159 13.14 -3.65 4.36
C LEU A 159 12.10 -3.75 3.23
N TYR A 160 11.31 -2.69 3.08
CA TYR A 160 10.47 -2.49 1.92
C TYR A 160 11.17 -1.57 0.93
N TYR A 161 11.33 -2.08 -0.28
CA TYR A 161 11.93 -1.33 -1.38
C TYR A 161 10.81 -0.78 -2.24
N ARG A 162 10.77 0.54 -2.37
CA ARG A 162 9.93 1.18 -3.37
C ARG A 162 10.53 0.93 -4.74
N ILE A 163 9.76 0.35 -5.64
CA ILE A 163 10.15 0.07 -7.02
C ILE A 163 9.22 0.86 -7.92
N GLN A 164 9.77 1.77 -8.70
CA GLN A 164 8.98 2.48 -9.71
C GLN A 164 8.58 1.53 -10.83
N PHE A 165 7.36 1.65 -11.34
CA PHE A 165 6.90 0.82 -12.45
C PHE A 165 7.78 0.99 -13.70
N GLY A 166 8.35 2.18 -13.91
CA GLY A 166 9.30 2.43 -14.97
C GLY A 166 10.59 1.63 -14.86
N ASP A 167 11.00 1.23 -13.66
CA ASP A 167 12.22 0.45 -13.43
C ASP A 167 12.00 -1.05 -13.60
N ILE A 168 10.75 -1.52 -13.54
CA ILE A 168 10.42 -2.95 -13.70
C ILE A 168 10.47 -3.32 -15.18
N GLN A 169 11.37 -4.22 -15.53
CA GLN A 169 11.56 -4.70 -16.88
C GLN A 169 10.64 -5.89 -17.20
N PHE A 170 10.68 -6.92 -16.35
CA PHE A 170 9.81 -8.09 -16.46
C PHE A 170 9.69 -8.81 -15.12
N ILE A 171 8.69 -9.67 -15.01
CA ILE A 171 8.42 -10.50 -13.84
C ILE A 171 8.33 -11.95 -14.31
N LYS A 172 9.13 -12.82 -13.70
CA LYS A 172 9.18 -14.25 -13.98
C LYS A 172 8.57 -15.05 -12.84
N ALA A 173 7.66 -15.95 -13.13
CA ALA A 173 7.17 -16.93 -12.16
C ALA A 173 8.19 -18.08 -12.02
N ASP A 174 8.57 -18.37 -10.78
CA ASP A 174 9.41 -19.49 -10.41
C ASP A 174 8.83 -20.21 -9.19
N ASN A 175 8.16 -21.33 -9.43
CA ASN A 175 7.41 -22.08 -8.43
C ASN A 175 6.36 -21.21 -7.71
N VAL A 176 6.53 -20.98 -6.39
CA VAL A 176 5.66 -20.18 -5.54
C VAL A 176 6.09 -18.70 -5.43
N TYR A 177 7.18 -18.33 -6.08
CA TYR A 177 7.74 -16.99 -6.07
C TYR A 177 7.68 -16.33 -7.44
N LEU A 178 7.64 -15.01 -7.42
CA LEU A 178 7.84 -14.15 -8.58
C LEU A 178 9.19 -13.46 -8.44
N GLU A 179 10.02 -13.55 -9.47
CA GLU A 179 11.23 -12.76 -9.61
C GLU A 179 10.88 -11.46 -10.35
N VAL A 180 10.84 -10.33 -9.63
CA VAL A 180 10.65 -9.00 -10.20
C VAL A 180 12.01 -8.47 -10.61
N ASN A 181 12.26 -8.41 -11.93
CA ASN A 181 13.50 -7.91 -12.51
C ASN A 181 13.38 -6.42 -12.80
N THR A 182 14.21 -5.63 -12.16
CA THR A 182 14.32 -4.19 -12.41
C THR A 182 15.62 -3.88 -13.16
N ILE A 183 15.82 -2.62 -13.53
CA ILE A 183 17.02 -2.16 -14.21
C ILE A 183 18.28 -2.53 -13.42
N ASP A 184 18.25 -2.38 -12.08
CA ASP A 184 19.45 -2.52 -11.23
C ASP A 184 19.44 -3.80 -10.39
N LYS A 185 18.28 -4.35 -10.06
CA LYS A 185 18.11 -5.37 -9.00
C LYS A 185 17.07 -6.41 -9.34
N LYS A 186 17.08 -7.48 -8.55
CA LYS A 186 16.04 -8.51 -8.56
C LYS A 186 15.42 -8.62 -7.18
N PHE A 187 14.10 -8.80 -7.15
CA PHE A 187 13.34 -9.02 -5.94
C PHE A 187 12.51 -10.28 -6.06
N LEU A 188 12.39 -11.02 -4.95
CA LEU A 188 11.54 -12.20 -4.87
C LEU A 188 10.26 -11.84 -4.10
N VAL A 189 9.10 -12.13 -4.70
CA VAL A 189 7.80 -11.87 -4.12
C VAL A 189 6.99 -13.15 -4.12
N ARG A 190 6.36 -13.49 -3.01
CA ARG A 190 5.43 -14.63 -2.96
C ARG A 190 4.02 -14.16 -3.35
N SER A 191 3.64 -14.44 -4.57
CA SER A 191 2.31 -14.10 -5.11
C SER A 191 2.04 -14.94 -6.36
N PRO A 192 0.77 -15.29 -6.64
CA PRO A 192 0.39 -15.78 -7.95
C PRO A 192 0.62 -14.72 -9.03
N LEU A 193 1.11 -15.13 -10.22
CA LEU A 193 1.41 -14.22 -11.33
C LEU A 193 0.18 -13.40 -11.77
N LYS A 194 -1.00 -14.01 -11.74
CA LYS A 194 -2.26 -13.36 -12.11
C LYS A 194 -2.59 -12.21 -11.16
N ASP A 195 -2.53 -12.46 -9.86
CA ASP A 195 -2.89 -11.48 -8.82
C ASP A 195 -1.88 -10.33 -8.78
N TYR A 196 -0.62 -10.63 -9.12
CA TYR A 196 0.41 -9.60 -9.21
C TYR A 196 0.21 -8.69 -10.42
N LEU A 197 -0.21 -9.25 -11.58
CA LEU A 197 -0.53 -8.46 -12.77
C LEU A 197 -1.66 -7.46 -12.53
N GLU A 198 -2.65 -7.80 -11.70
CA GLU A 198 -3.77 -6.92 -11.37
C GLU A 198 -3.35 -5.66 -10.61
N LYS A 199 -2.18 -5.68 -9.95
CA LYS A 199 -1.59 -4.55 -9.21
C LYS A 199 -0.74 -3.63 -10.09
N LEU A 200 -0.48 -4.00 -11.34
CA LEU A 200 0.39 -3.28 -12.26
C LEU A 200 -0.42 -2.45 -13.26
N PRO A 201 0.12 -1.31 -13.74
CA PRO A 201 -0.51 -0.50 -14.77
C PRO A 201 -0.80 -1.30 -16.05
N LYS A 202 -2.07 -1.39 -16.41
CA LYS A 202 -2.55 -2.20 -17.56
C LYS A 202 -2.07 -1.69 -18.93
N ASN A 203 -1.64 -0.45 -19.01
CA ASN A 203 -1.10 0.15 -20.22
C ASN A 203 0.40 -0.12 -20.44
N LYS A 204 1.10 -0.68 -19.43
CA LYS A 204 2.54 -0.95 -19.48
C LYS A 204 2.87 -2.43 -19.33
N PHE A 205 2.10 -3.15 -18.50
CA PHE A 205 2.39 -4.52 -18.12
C PHE A 205 1.43 -5.52 -18.76
N TYR A 206 1.99 -6.49 -19.46
CA TYR A 206 1.22 -7.51 -20.16
C TYR A 206 1.73 -8.90 -19.85
N ARG A 207 0.84 -9.88 -19.83
CA ARG A 207 1.21 -11.28 -19.70
C ARG A 207 1.71 -11.80 -21.04
N ALA A 208 3.03 -11.84 -21.21
CA ALA A 208 3.66 -12.31 -22.44
C ALA A 208 3.65 -13.85 -22.56
N HIS A 209 3.71 -14.56 -21.41
CA HIS A 209 3.72 -16.03 -21.35
C HIS A 209 3.03 -16.52 -20.07
N LYS A 210 2.75 -17.83 -19.97
CA LYS A 210 2.19 -18.42 -18.73
C LYS A 210 3.04 -18.12 -17.48
N SER A 211 4.34 -17.88 -17.64
CA SER A 211 5.31 -17.63 -16.56
C SER A 211 5.94 -16.24 -16.62
N TYR A 212 5.50 -15.35 -17.51
CA TYR A 212 6.11 -14.03 -17.65
C TYR A 212 5.08 -12.91 -17.81
N ILE A 213 5.29 -11.81 -17.05
CA ILE A 213 4.72 -10.48 -17.27
C ILE A 213 5.87 -9.58 -17.74
N VAL A 214 5.64 -8.75 -18.73
CA VAL A 214 6.66 -7.84 -19.29
C VAL A 214 6.15 -6.41 -19.29
N ASN A 215 7.06 -5.47 -19.09
CA ASN A 215 6.83 -4.07 -19.34
C ASN A 215 7.16 -3.79 -20.80
N VAL A 216 6.17 -3.36 -21.57
CA VAL A 216 6.35 -3.12 -23.01
C VAL A 216 7.31 -1.98 -23.33
N ASP A 217 7.47 -1.04 -22.40
CA ASP A 217 8.40 0.09 -22.56
C ASP A 217 9.89 -0.36 -22.59
N HIS A 218 10.19 -1.60 -22.14
CA HIS A 218 11.55 -2.16 -22.10
C HIS A 218 11.84 -3.22 -23.16
N ILE A 219 10.95 -3.40 -24.14
CA ILE A 219 11.18 -4.38 -25.21
C ILE A 219 12.20 -3.82 -26.20
N ASP A 220 13.38 -4.47 -26.26
CA ASP A 220 14.46 -4.09 -27.17
C ASP A 220 14.24 -4.68 -28.59
N ALA A 221 13.75 -5.92 -28.67
CA ALA A 221 13.52 -6.61 -29.92
C ALA A 221 12.46 -7.71 -29.78
N ILE A 222 11.87 -8.10 -30.91
CA ILE A 222 10.89 -9.18 -31.00
C ILE A 222 11.20 -10.09 -32.19
N ASN A 223 11.01 -11.40 -32.00
CA ASN A 223 11.04 -12.39 -33.06
C ASN A 223 9.75 -13.24 -33.06
N SER A 224 9.78 -14.36 -33.80
CA SER A 224 8.59 -15.23 -33.94
C SER A 224 8.20 -15.96 -32.63
N LYS A 225 9.11 -16.13 -31.68
CA LYS A 225 8.93 -16.94 -30.47
C LYS A 225 9.22 -16.20 -29.17
N ASP A 226 10.08 -15.17 -29.23
CA ASP A 226 10.61 -14.49 -28.05
C ASP A 226 10.62 -12.97 -28.24
N ILE A 227 10.63 -12.25 -27.12
CA ILE A 227 11.07 -10.86 -27.04
C ILE A 227 12.41 -10.77 -26.32
N MET A 228 13.15 -9.72 -26.58
CA MET A 228 14.38 -9.42 -25.88
C MET A 228 14.19 -8.19 -24.98
N ILE A 229 14.56 -8.33 -23.71
CA ILE A 229 14.61 -7.25 -22.74
C ILE A 229 15.95 -7.33 -22.02
N ASN A 230 16.77 -6.28 -22.12
CA ASN A 230 18.09 -6.21 -21.50
C ASN A 230 18.92 -7.50 -21.67
N ASN A 231 19.11 -7.92 -22.94
CA ASN A 231 19.80 -9.16 -23.33
C ASN A 231 19.19 -10.47 -22.81
N THR A 232 17.98 -10.43 -22.23
CA THR A 232 17.26 -11.63 -21.79
C THR A 232 16.18 -11.99 -22.80
N LEU A 233 16.21 -13.22 -23.30
CA LEU A 233 15.16 -13.76 -24.17
C LEU A 233 13.99 -14.26 -23.32
N ILE A 234 12.81 -13.75 -23.56
CA ILE A 234 11.56 -14.08 -22.87
C ILE A 234 10.58 -14.69 -23.87
N PRO A 235 10.13 -15.94 -23.66
CA PRO A 235 9.18 -16.57 -24.54
C PRO A 235 7.83 -15.84 -24.54
N ILE A 236 7.18 -15.77 -25.70
CA ILE A 236 5.88 -15.13 -25.85
C ILE A 236 4.81 -16.10 -26.31
N SER A 237 3.58 -15.86 -25.86
CA SER A 237 2.38 -16.55 -26.35
C SER A 237 1.97 -16.01 -27.73
N LYS A 238 1.15 -16.79 -28.45
CA LYS A 238 0.60 -16.36 -29.73
C LYS A 238 -0.23 -15.09 -29.60
N ASP A 239 -1.06 -15.01 -28.57
CA ASP A 239 -1.94 -13.85 -28.31
C ASP A 239 -1.14 -12.58 -28.05
N PHE A 240 -0.07 -12.68 -27.24
CA PHE A 240 0.80 -11.53 -26.96
C PHE A 240 1.54 -11.05 -28.23
N LYS A 241 1.98 -11.99 -29.06
CA LYS A 241 2.61 -11.65 -30.34
C LYS A 241 1.66 -10.88 -31.26
N GLU A 242 0.42 -11.35 -31.40
CA GLU A 242 -0.59 -10.67 -32.21
C GLU A 242 -0.88 -9.26 -31.68
N PHE A 243 -0.98 -9.10 -30.35
CA PHE A 243 -1.14 -7.80 -29.69
C PHE A 243 0.01 -6.84 -30.03
N ILE A 244 1.27 -7.26 -29.87
CA ILE A 244 2.43 -6.38 -30.15
C ILE A 244 2.51 -6.01 -31.63
N ILE A 245 2.31 -6.96 -32.54
CA ILE A 245 2.33 -6.66 -33.98
C ILE A 245 1.23 -5.66 -34.35
N SER A 246 0.04 -5.78 -33.75
CA SER A 246 -1.05 -4.81 -33.97
C SER A 246 -0.67 -3.41 -33.46
N ALA A 247 -0.04 -3.33 -32.29
CA ALA A 247 0.42 -2.05 -31.71
C ALA A 247 1.57 -1.39 -32.51
N MET A 248 2.40 -2.19 -33.20
CA MET A 248 3.47 -1.64 -34.06
C MET A 248 2.95 -1.08 -35.39
N ASN A 249 1.75 -1.47 -35.81
CA ASN A 249 1.14 -1.05 -37.09
C ASN A 249 0.10 0.08 -36.91
N SER A 250 -0.10 0.55 -35.69
CA SER A 250 -1.02 1.64 -35.31
C SER A 250 -0.29 2.95 -35.11
#